data_21cb22ea442c14c698a4cc698a0cfc46
#
_entry.id   21cb22ea442c14c698a4cc698a0cfc46
#
_cell.length_a   1.000
_cell.length_b   1.000
_cell.length_c   1.000
_cell.angle_alpha   90.00
_cell.angle_beta   90.00
_cell.angle_gamma   90.00
#
_symmetry.space_group_name_H-M   'P 1'
#
loop_
_entity.id
_entity.type
_entity.pdbx_description
1 polymer ?
#
loop_
_entity_poly.entity_id
_entity_poly.type
_entity_poly.pdbx_seq_one_letter_code
_entity_poly.pdbx_strand_id
1 'polypeptide(L)'
;MTRFRCMKTFGWVGILLLGVFVTRIASAAPAITPDSGPIGIAVTITSEGFGKFVSTRDNAVLFGKNKAPGLVEQWEDGRIIVRVPHKAVTGPVVVKAGKKTKPAGTFTVEVPTVKEVSPKEAAPGATVQIIGRNFGPSMGMKDTLMPFGVSEVQFNGVAAEVVQWRDTRIEVKVPSNAITGPLVVRVASMDPLPDGSCCAPVQYSTTAPVTFTVMIPITLEPTEGPMGSPVVISGRGFGQRKPGQDAVLFNGVPAPILEWTNTQIRVMFPLNGTSGPAMLKRGNESRVVGEFRLAPHRVIGFNPDTAPVGALVTISGENFGVFYEGGPNQILFGGVPGRIFQWTDRVIDVWVPISAKTGALVVRRGAGTAKPDGTCCAERGFAAVEAGVFTLAVPTVTSISPGTAEIGSLISITGSGFGEFIKSDERTQDNLSREGHQHQFTQFGVNIARTAVLFPANKEFVKASHVAGYVESWTDTEIKVRVPQVAVPGTVLITRGSWDMLPDGACCKDKEWIQTKAGIFTPTGLDKITSDYLKNIPNLGSEQ
;
A
#
# COMPACT_ATOMS: atom_id res chain seq x y z
N MET A 1 -18.72 -86.76 -33.15
CA MET A 1 -19.60 -87.50 -34.09
C MET A 1 -19.58 -86.75 -35.42
N THR A 2 -18.79 -87.27 -36.36
CA THR A 2 -19.26 -87.97 -37.56
C THR A 2 -19.94 -87.00 -38.56
N ARG A 3 -19.55 -86.81 -39.80
CA ARG A 3 -18.96 -87.61 -40.92
C ARG A 3 -18.65 -86.64 -42.06
N PHE A 4 -17.48 -86.62 -42.65
CA PHE A 4 -17.07 -87.31 -43.92
C PHE A 4 -18.06 -87.35 -45.10
N ARG A 5 -17.61 -86.75 -46.26
CA ARG A 5 -17.45 -87.36 -47.60
C ARG A 5 -17.05 -86.22 -48.57
N CYS A 6 -15.99 -86.19 -49.21
CA CYS A 6 -15.17 -86.97 -50.16
C CYS A 6 -15.74 -87.06 -51.60
N MET A 7 -14.88 -86.65 -52.55
CA MET A 7 -14.70 -87.05 -53.97
C MET A 7 -15.65 -86.47 -55.03
N LYS A 8 -15.16 -85.86 -56.12
CA LYS A 8 -14.47 -86.55 -57.23
C LYS A 8 -13.75 -85.53 -58.16
N THR A 9 -12.59 -85.92 -58.58
CA THR A 9 -11.74 -85.45 -59.65
C THR A 9 -12.43 -85.51 -61.04
N PHE A 10 -12.14 -84.48 -61.89
CA PHE A 10 -11.95 -84.62 -63.32
C PHE A 10 -10.93 -83.54 -63.79
N GLY A 11 -9.83 -83.98 -64.37
CA GLY A 11 -8.84 -83.18 -65.03
C GLY A 11 -9.25 -82.86 -66.48
N TRP A 12 -8.81 -81.69 -66.91
CA TRP A 12 -8.55 -81.41 -68.31
C TRP A 12 -7.41 -80.39 -68.43
N VAL A 13 -6.52 -80.70 -69.30
CA VAL A 13 -5.36 -80.00 -69.78
C VAL A 13 -5.79 -78.78 -70.62
N GLY A 14 -5.17 -77.60 -70.43
CA GLY A 14 -5.40 -76.55 -71.40
C GLY A 14 -4.64 -75.25 -71.14
N ILE A 15 -3.52 -75.09 -71.77
CA ILE A 15 -2.89 -73.85 -72.33
C ILE A 15 -2.53 -72.71 -71.37
N LEU A 16 -1.22 -72.55 -71.15
CA LEU A 16 -0.55 -71.43 -70.54
C LEU A 16 -0.67 -70.16 -71.43
N LEU A 17 -1.49 -69.18 -71.04
CA LEU A 17 -1.42 -67.80 -71.52
C LEU A 17 -0.82 -66.96 -70.40
N LEU A 18 0.46 -66.53 -70.58
CA LEU A 18 1.12 -65.54 -69.73
C LEU A 18 0.44 -64.19 -69.92
N GLY A 19 -0.61 -63.94 -69.12
CA GLY A 19 -1.14 -62.58 -68.93
C GLY A 19 -0.25 -61.78 -67.97
N VAL A 20 0.51 -60.85 -68.52
CA VAL A 20 1.18 -59.86 -67.72
C VAL A 20 0.13 -58.98 -66.99
N PHE A 21 -0.20 -59.35 -65.76
CA PHE A 21 -0.97 -58.47 -64.87
C PHE A 21 -0.03 -57.26 -64.49
N VAL A 22 -0.17 -56.17 -65.21
CA VAL A 22 0.26 -54.90 -64.78
C VAL A 22 -0.69 -54.50 -63.63
N THR A 23 -0.32 -54.83 -62.39
CA THR A 23 -0.99 -54.27 -61.21
C THR A 23 -0.72 -52.76 -61.27
N ARG A 24 -1.70 -51.98 -61.72
CA ARG A 24 -1.77 -50.58 -61.46
C ARG A 24 -1.80 -50.42 -59.91
N ILE A 25 -0.68 -50.09 -59.30
CA ILE A 25 -0.66 -49.59 -57.93
C ILE A 25 -1.54 -48.33 -57.97
N ALA A 26 -2.74 -48.47 -57.41
CA ALA A 26 -3.64 -47.33 -57.23
C ALA A 26 -2.88 -46.34 -56.34
N SER A 27 -2.46 -45.21 -56.93
CA SER A 27 -1.88 -44.11 -56.16
C SER A 27 -2.87 -43.74 -55.07
N ALA A 28 -2.46 -43.84 -53.83
CA ALA A 28 -3.30 -43.45 -52.70
C ALA A 28 -3.80 -42.01 -52.91
N ALA A 29 -5.10 -41.83 -52.74
CA ALA A 29 -5.67 -40.49 -52.81
C ALA A 29 -4.99 -39.57 -51.76
N PRO A 30 -4.74 -38.31 -52.10
CA PRO A 30 -4.20 -37.38 -51.15
C PRO A 30 -5.04 -37.32 -49.88
N ALA A 31 -4.40 -37.38 -48.71
CA ALA A 31 -5.05 -37.30 -47.41
C ALA A 31 -4.56 -36.09 -46.61
N ILE A 32 -5.47 -35.39 -45.96
CA ILE A 32 -5.21 -34.30 -45.05
C ILE A 32 -5.50 -34.80 -43.64
N THR A 33 -4.56 -34.58 -42.71
CA THR A 33 -4.72 -34.98 -41.31
C THR A 33 -4.16 -33.92 -40.39
N PRO A 34 -4.98 -33.35 -39.48
CA PRO A 34 -6.44 -33.44 -39.44
C PRO A 34 -7.09 -32.75 -40.65
N ASP A 35 -8.34 -33.12 -40.98
CA ASP A 35 -9.12 -32.51 -42.06
C ASP A 35 -10.05 -31.39 -41.58
N SER A 36 -10.04 -31.13 -40.29
CA SER A 36 -10.74 -30.01 -39.64
C SER A 36 -9.97 -29.46 -38.46
N GLY A 37 -10.26 -28.22 -38.09
CA GLY A 37 -9.67 -27.57 -36.93
C GLY A 37 -9.57 -26.05 -37.06
N PRO A 38 -9.03 -25.37 -36.02
CA PRO A 38 -8.88 -23.90 -36.03
C PRO A 38 -7.76 -23.44 -36.97
N ILE A 39 -7.75 -22.16 -37.27
CA ILE A 39 -6.61 -21.51 -37.88
C ILE A 39 -5.35 -21.70 -37.01
N GLY A 40 -4.15 -21.70 -37.64
CA GLY A 40 -2.88 -21.85 -36.96
C GLY A 40 -2.45 -23.28 -36.63
N ILE A 41 -3.32 -24.27 -36.72
CA ILE A 41 -2.90 -25.68 -36.54
C ILE A 41 -2.03 -26.16 -37.70
N ALA A 42 -1.15 -27.11 -37.40
CA ALA A 42 -0.40 -27.81 -38.42
C ALA A 42 -1.24 -28.95 -39.01
N VAL A 43 -1.31 -29.04 -40.32
CA VAL A 43 -1.94 -30.13 -41.09
C VAL A 43 -0.87 -30.87 -41.85
N THR A 44 -0.94 -32.16 -41.85
CA THR A 44 -0.10 -33.02 -42.69
C THR A 44 -0.88 -33.44 -43.95
N ILE A 45 -0.30 -33.20 -45.10
CA ILE A 45 -0.83 -33.65 -46.39
C ILE A 45 0.09 -34.76 -46.90
N THR A 46 -0.47 -35.93 -47.13
CA THR A 46 0.26 -37.09 -47.67
C THR A 46 -0.22 -37.40 -49.07
N SER A 47 0.70 -37.51 -50.02
CA SER A 47 0.47 -37.97 -51.39
C SER A 47 1.80 -38.03 -52.11
N GLU A 48 1.93 -38.94 -53.06
CA GLU A 48 3.12 -39.00 -53.91
C GLU A 48 3.15 -37.88 -54.96
N GLY A 49 4.32 -37.51 -55.39
CA GLY A 49 4.54 -36.62 -56.54
C GLY A 49 4.38 -35.14 -56.26
N PHE A 50 4.65 -34.69 -55.04
CA PHE A 50 4.80 -33.24 -54.72
C PHE A 50 6.12 -32.66 -55.23
N GLY A 51 7.10 -33.53 -55.45
CA GLY A 51 8.45 -33.12 -55.85
C GLY A 51 9.22 -32.39 -54.76
N LYS A 52 10.38 -31.89 -55.13
CA LYS A 52 11.21 -31.14 -54.19
C LYS A 52 10.67 -29.71 -53.99
N PHE A 53 10.85 -29.18 -52.82
CA PHE A 53 10.64 -27.74 -52.55
C PHE A 53 11.65 -26.90 -53.30
N VAL A 54 11.18 -25.99 -54.12
CA VAL A 54 12.06 -25.08 -54.91
C VAL A 54 12.06 -23.70 -54.30
N SER A 55 10.90 -23.13 -54.08
CA SER A 55 10.75 -21.80 -53.46
C SER A 55 9.30 -21.61 -52.99
N THR A 56 9.09 -20.68 -52.06
CA THR A 56 7.74 -20.33 -51.61
C THR A 56 6.87 -19.71 -52.70
N ARG A 57 7.48 -19.15 -53.77
CA ARG A 57 6.78 -18.65 -54.96
C ARG A 57 6.27 -19.77 -55.84
N ASP A 58 7.01 -20.85 -55.92
CA ASP A 58 6.68 -21.99 -56.79
C ASP A 58 5.93 -23.10 -56.08
N ASN A 59 6.15 -23.24 -54.75
CA ASN A 59 5.53 -24.26 -53.92
C ASN A 59 4.65 -23.60 -52.86
N ALA A 60 3.36 -23.93 -52.83
CA ALA A 60 2.41 -23.42 -51.87
C ALA A 60 1.29 -24.43 -51.61
N VAL A 61 0.70 -24.37 -50.40
CA VAL A 61 -0.55 -25.03 -50.07
C VAL A 61 -1.61 -23.96 -49.90
N LEU A 62 -2.70 -24.07 -50.64
CA LEU A 62 -3.77 -23.08 -50.73
C LEU A 62 -5.03 -23.64 -50.09
N PHE A 63 -5.58 -22.94 -49.11
CA PHE A 63 -6.77 -23.33 -48.35
C PHE A 63 -8.02 -22.58 -48.80
N GLY A 64 -9.11 -23.32 -48.98
CA GLY A 64 -10.44 -22.78 -49.22
C GLY A 64 -10.63 -22.17 -50.60
N LYS A 65 -11.86 -21.68 -50.84
CA LYS A 65 -12.24 -21.01 -52.11
C LYS A 65 -11.45 -19.72 -52.36
N ASN A 66 -11.05 -19.07 -51.32
CA ASN A 66 -10.23 -17.83 -51.38
C ASN A 66 -8.75 -18.09 -51.64
N LYS A 67 -8.32 -19.35 -51.70
CA LYS A 67 -6.93 -19.77 -51.97
C LYS A 67 -5.92 -19.15 -51.01
N ALA A 68 -6.27 -19.08 -49.70
CA ALA A 68 -5.40 -18.55 -48.69
C ALA A 68 -4.12 -19.39 -48.56
N PRO A 69 -2.90 -18.81 -48.74
CA PRO A 69 -1.67 -19.57 -48.66
C PRO A 69 -1.33 -19.93 -47.21
N GLY A 70 -1.10 -21.24 -46.97
CA GLY A 70 -0.65 -21.77 -45.69
C GLY A 70 0.85 -21.58 -45.51
N LEU A 71 1.28 -21.47 -44.26
CA LEU A 71 2.68 -21.41 -43.89
C LEU A 71 3.28 -22.82 -43.90
N VAL A 72 4.12 -23.11 -44.89
CA VAL A 72 4.77 -24.42 -45.05
C VAL A 72 5.90 -24.56 -44.03
N GLU A 73 5.81 -25.57 -43.16
CA GLU A 73 6.84 -25.91 -42.18
C GLU A 73 7.82 -26.97 -42.70
N GLN A 74 7.27 -27.95 -43.43
CA GLN A 74 8.06 -29.04 -43.99
C GLN A 74 7.50 -29.42 -45.36
N TRP A 75 8.39 -29.70 -46.33
CA TRP A 75 8.01 -30.15 -47.67
C TRP A 75 8.92 -31.29 -48.12
N GLU A 76 8.32 -32.45 -48.29
CA GLU A 76 8.94 -33.64 -48.87
C GLU A 76 8.06 -34.16 -50.00
N ASP A 77 8.59 -35.00 -50.90
CA ASP A 77 7.83 -35.48 -52.05
C ASP A 77 6.52 -36.22 -51.69
N GLY A 78 6.55 -36.94 -50.57
CA GLY A 78 5.36 -37.69 -50.08
C GLY A 78 4.59 -37.01 -48.96
N ARG A 79 5.09 -35.92 -48.41
CA ARG A 79 4.54 -35.34 -47.19
C ARG A 79 4.79 -33.84 -47.08
N ILE A 80 3.74 -33.09 -46.80
CA ILE A 80 3.83 -31.65 -46.53
C ILE A 80 3.23 -31.37 -45.16
N ILE A 81 3.93 -30.61 -44.31
CA ILE A 81 3.39 -30.04 -43.08
C ILE A 81 3.19 -28.54 -43.31
N VAL A 82 1.96 -28.09 -43.10
CA VAL A 82 1.58 -26.69 -43.36
C VAL A 82 0.61 -26.20 -42.29
N ARG A 83 0.79 -24.96 -41.85
CA ARG A 83 -0.16 -24.32 -40.93
C ARG A 83 -1.31 -23.69 -41.68
N VAL A 84 -2.51 -23.90 -41.13
CA VAL A 84 -3.74 -23.28 -41.63
C VAL A 84 -3.65 -21.75 -41.45
N PRO A 85 -3.73 -20.98 -42.55
CA PRO A 85 -3.56 -19.52 -42.45
C PRO A 85 -4.76 -18.84 -41.81
N HIS A 86 -4.57 -17.62 -41.28
CA HIS A 86 -5.66 -16.85 -40.66
C HIS A 86 -6.84 -16.60 -41.60
N LYS A 87 -6.55 -16.38 -42.88
CA LYS A 87 -7.55 -16.10 -43.91
C LYS A 87 -8.21 -17.37 -44.49
N ALA A 88 -7.87 -18.57 -44.01
CA ALA A 88 -8.49 -19.80 -44.48
C ALA A 88 -10.01 -19.80 -44.23
N VAL A 89 -10.73 -20.32 -45.19
CA VAL A 89 -12.17 -20.62 -45.09
C VAL A 89 -12.38 -22.09 -45.41
N THR A 90 -13.39 -22.70 -44.83
CA THR A 90 -13.79 -24.10 -45.17
C THR A 90 -13.85 -24.28 -46.67
N GLY A 91 -13.18 -25.31 -47.16
CA GLY A 91 -13.19 -25.61 -48.59
C GLY A 91 -12.00 -26.48 -49.07
N PRO A 92 -11.81 -26.57 -50.39
CA PRO A 92 -10.78 -27.41 -50.97
C PRO A 92 -9.38 -26.93 -50.63
N VAL A 93 -8.48 -27.88 -50.42
CA VAL A 93 -7.04 -27.62 -50.26
C VAL A 93 -6.31 -28.08 -51.52
N VAL A 94 -5.46 -27.19 -52.03
CA VAL A 94 -4.71 -27.42 -53.27
C VAL A 94 -3.23 -27.23 -53.03
N VAL A 95 -2.43 -28.22 -53.39
CA VAL A 95 -0.96 -28.13 -53.43
C VAL A 95 -0.53 -27.61 -54.77
N LYS A 96 0.19 -26.51 -54.81
CA LYS A 96 0.86 -25.95 -55.98
C LYS A 96 2.34 -26.34 -55.95
N ALA A 97 2.83 -26.98 -57.00
CA ALA A 97 4.22 -27.33 -57.19
C ALA A 97 4.68 -26.87 -58.59
N GLY A 98 5.36 -25.72 -58.66
CA GLY A 98 5.67 -25.03 -59.88
C GLY A 98 4.42 -24.62 -60.67
N LYS A 99 4.30 -25.09 -61.93
CA LYS A 99 3.13 -24.84 -62.78
C LYS A 99 1.98 -25.86 -62.55
N LYS A 100 2.21 -26.92 -61.76
CA LYS A 100 1.22 -27.98 -61.50
C LYS A 100 0.47 -27.70 -60.22
N THR A 101 -0.83 -28.04 -60.23
CA THR A 101 -1.67 -28.00 -59.04
C THR A 101 -2.27 -29.37 -58.82
N LYS A 102 -2.35 -29.84 -57.56
CA LYS A 102 -2.90 -31.11 -57.15
C LYS A 102 -3.90 -30.89 -56.04
N PRO A 103 -5.15 -31.35 -56.17
CA PRO A 103 -6.13 -31.31 -55.06
C PRO A 103 -5.63 -32.24 -53.94
N ALA A 104 -5.68 -31.75 -52.69
CA ALA A 104 -5.23 -32.48 -51.53
C ALA A 104 -6.37 -32.91 -50.57
N GLY A 105 -7.59 -32.50 -50.87
CA GLY A 105 -8.77 -32.79 -50.05
C GLY A 105 -9.55 -31.55 -49.68
N THR A 106 -10.38 -31.64 -48.67
CA THR A 106 -11.13 -30.50 -48.10
C THR A 106 -10.70 -30.30 -46.67
N PHE A 107 -10.59 -29.05 -46.25
CA PHE A 107 -10.33 -28.69 -44.86
C PHE A 107 -11.50 -27.88 -44.32
N THR A 108 -12.00 -28.26 -43.13
CA THR A 108 -13.07 -27.56 -42.43
C THR A 108 -12.45 -26.65 -41.37
N VAL A 109 -12.57 -25.33 -41.58
CA VAL A 109 -12.11 -24.34 -40.59
C VAL A 109 -13.12 -24.26 -39.48
N GLU A 110 -12.68 -24.53 -38.26
CA GLU A 110 -13.47 -24.45 -37.04
C GLU A 110 -13.01 -23.29 -36.19
N VAL A 111 -13.96 -22.58 -35.54
CA VAL A 111 -13.65 -21.49 -34.64
C VAL A 111 -13.48 -22.00 -33.22
N PRO A 112 -12.56 -21.40 -32.42
CA PRO A 112 -12.42 -21.75 -31.03
C PRO A 112 -13.69 -21.36 -30.26
N THR A 113 -14.14 -22.25 -29.37
CA THR A 113 -15.34 -22.00 -28.55
C THR A 113 -15.09 -22.37 -27.10
N VAL A 114 -15.53 -21.51 -26.19
CA VAL A 114 -15.55 -21.78 -24.73
C VAL A 114 -16.92 -22.37 -24.41
N LYS A 115 -16.92 -23.54 -23.78
CA LYS A 115 -18.12 -24.21 -23.28
C LYS A 115 -18.37 -23.88 -21.82
N GLU A 116 -17.29 -23.84 -21.03
CA GLU A 116 -17.36 -23.68 -19.58
C GLU A 116 -16.10 -23.00 -19.05
N VAL A 117 -16.26 -22.16 -18.02
CA VAL A 117 -15.20 -21.57 -17.23
C VAL A 117 -15.45 -21.95 -15.78
N SER A 118 -14.46 -22.55 -15.11
CA SER A 118 -14.59 -23.03 -13.74
C SER A 118 -13.35 -22.71 -12.90
N PRO A 119 -13.51 -22.03 -11.74
CA PRO A 119 -14.74 -21.38 -11.31
C PRO A 119 -15.10 -20.18 -12.20
N LYS A 120 -16.36 -19.70 -12.16
CA LYS A 120 -16.81 -18.51 -12.90
C LYS A 120 -16.39 -17.19 -12.23
N GLU A 121 -15.91 -17.31 -10.99
CA GLU A 121 -15.39 -16.21 -10.20
C GLU A 121 -14.18 -16.69 -9.40
N ALA A 122 -13.15 -15.85 -9.29
CA ALA A 122 -11.96 -16.16 -8.50
C ALA A 122 -11.15 -14.90 -8.16
N ALA A 123 -10.31 -15.01 -7.12
CA ALA A 123 -9.37 -13.97 -6.75
C ALA A 123 -8.17 -13.92 -7.73
N PRO A 124 -7.47 -12.77 -7.84
CA PRO A 124 -6.19 -12.69 -8.53
C PRO A 124 -5.20 -13.76 -8.03
N GLY A 125 -4.48 -14.38 -8.97
CA GLY A 125 -3.54 -15.48 -8.70
C GLY A 125 -4.19 -16.87 -8.63
N ALA A 126 -5.50 -16.98 -8.49
CA ALA A 126 -6.19 -18.26 -8.51
C ALA A 126 -6.15 -18.92 -9.90
N THR A 127 -6.15 -20.24 -9.93
CA THR A 127 -6.21 -21.02 -11.18
C THR A 127 -7.65 -21.15 -11.65
N VAL A 128 -7.87 -20.87 -12.93
CA VAL A 128 -9.14 -20.99 -13.63
C VAL A 128 -8.98 -21.99 -14.77
N GLN A 129 -9.94 -22.88 -14.91
CA GLN A 129 -10.01 -23.87 -15.95
C GLN A 129 -11.03 -23.45 -17.01
N ILE A 130 -10.63 -23.50 -18.27
CA ILE A 130 -11.47 -23.17 -19.42
C ILE A 130 -11.63 -24.42 -20.24
N ILE A 131 -12.84 -24.90 -20.36
CA ILE A 131 -13.22 -26.09 -21.17
C ILE A 131 -13.87 -25.60 -22.45
N GLY A 132 -13.47 -26.18 -23.56
CA GLY A 132 -14.00 -25.81 -24.86
C GLY A 132 -13.54 -26.76 -25.97
N ARG A 133 -13.36 -26.22 -27.15
CA ARG A 133 -12.82 -26.96 -28.31
C ARG A 133 -12.15 -26.00 -29.29
N ASN A 134 -11.27 -26.57 -30.11
CA ASN A 134 -10.58 -25.87 -31.18
C ASN A 134 -9.64 -24.75 -30.65
N PHE A 135 -9.06 -24.95 -29.48
CA PHE A 135 -8.01 -24.07 -28.96
C PHE A 135 -6.66 -24.32 -29.64
N GLY A 136 -6.54 -25.46 -30.35
CA GLY A 136 -5.31 -25.89 -30.98
C GLY A 136 -4.21 -26.27 -29.97
N PRO A 137 -3.01 -26.62 -30.47
CA PRO A 137 -1.85 -26.86 -29.61
C PRO A 137 -1.35 -25.56 -29.01
N SER A 138 -0.72 -25.66 -27.84
CA SER A 138 -0.01 -24.51 -27.24
C SER A 138 1.10 -24.01 -28.19
N MET A 139 0.94 -22.84 -28.71
CA MET A 139 1.98 -22.13 -29.46
C MET A 139 2.81 -21.31 -28.45
N GLY A 140 3.56 -22.02 -27.59
CA GLY A 140 4.43 -21.40 -26.60
C GLY A 140 5.80 -21.10 -27.19
N MET A 141 6.33 -19.92 -26.90
CA MET A 141 7.71 -19.54 -27.13
C MET A 141 8.67 -20.49 -26.40
N LYS A 142 9.12 -21.56 -27.00
CA LYS A 142 10.37 -22.25 -26.62
C LYS A 142 11.31 -22.51 -27.76
N ASP A 143 10.94 -22.18 -28.99
CA ASP A 143 11.86 -22.21 -30.11
C ASP A 143 12.26 -20.79 -30.48
N THR A 144 13.48 -20.44 -30.10
CA THR A 144 14.12 -19.14 -30.25
C THR A 144 14.40 -18.73 -31.70
N LEU A 145 13.93 -19.43 -32.68
CA LEU A 145 14.24 -19.18 -34.10
C LEU A 145 13.09 -18.58 -34.94
N MET A 146 11.84 -18.58 -34.43
CA MET A 146 10.71 -17.94 -35.11
C MET A 146 9.78 -17.29 -34.08
N PRO A 147 9.49 -15.98 -34.13
CA PRO A 147 8.53 -15.32 -33.26
C PRO A 147 7.10 -15.65 -33.69
N PHE A 148 6.67 -16.89 -33.48
CA PHE A 148 5.28 -17.27 -33.65
C PHE A 148 4.47 -16.60 -32.54
N GLY A 149 3.36 -15.97 -32.92
CA GLY A 149 2.46 -15.36 -31.93
C GLY A 149 2.00 -16.38 -30.90
N VAL A 150 1.90 -15.93 -29.67
CA VAL A 150 1.48 -16.76 -28.53
C VAL A 150 -0.04 -16.72 -28.44
N SER A 151 -0.68 -17.90 -28.44
CA SER A 151 -2.09 -18.00 -28.06
C SER A 151 -2.25 -17.62 -26.61
N GLU A 152 -3.28 -16.85 -26.27
CA GLU A 152 -3.45 -16.24 -24.95
C GLU A 152 -4.89 -16.29 -24.46
N VAL A 153 -5.05 -16.16 -23.14
CA VAL A 153 -6.33 -15.91 -22.49
C VAL A 153 -6.30 -14.50 -21.92
N GLN A 154 -7.32 -13.73 -22.19
CA GLN A 154 -7.45 -12.39 -21.63
C GLN A 154 -8.64 -12.28 -20.69
N PHE A 155 -8.42 -11.69 -19.52
CA PHE A 155 -9.43 -11.27 -18.56
C PHE A 155 -9.65 -9.77 -18.72
N ASN A 156 -10.75 -9.38 -19.36
CA ASN A 156 -11.07 -7.99 -19.67
C ASN A 156 -9.87 -7.23 -20.29
N GLY A 157 -9.23 -7.85 -21.29
CA GLY A 157 -8.09 -7.29 -22.01
C GLY A 157 -6.72 -7.51 -21.35
N VAL A 158 -6.65 -8.05 -20.14
CA VAL A 158 -5.38 -8.36 -19.44
C VAL A 158 -4.99 -9.81 -19.72
N ALA A 159 -3.81 -10.03 -20.30
CA ALA A 159 -3.31 -11.38 -20.61
C ALA A 159 -2.99 -12.15 -19.32
N ALA A 160 -3.39 -13.43 -19.29
CA ALA A 160 -3.18 -14.34 -18.18
C ALA A 160 -1.92 -15.19 -18.34
N GLU A 161 -1.32 -15.58 -17.21
CA GLU A 161 -0.30 -16.63 -17.19
C GLU A 161 -0.95 -17.98 -17.50
N VAL A 162 -0.51 -18.63 -18.58
CA VAL A 162 -0.99 -19.96 -18.99
C VAL A 162 -0.21 -21.03 -18.21
N VAL A 163 -0.93 -21.82 -17.42
CA VAL A 163 -0.38 -22.96 -16.69
C VAL A 163 -0.35 -24.21 -17.57
N GLN A 164 -1.44 -24.45 -18.29
CA GLN A 164 -1.57 -25.56 -19.23
C GLN A 164 -2.46 -25.17 -20.41
N TRP A 165 -2.09 -25.61 -21.62
CA TRP A 165 -2.87 -25.40 -22.82
C TRP A 165 -3.04 -26.72 -23.58
N ARG A 166 -4.28 -27.09 -23.87
CA ARG A 166 -4.68 -28.24 -24.72
C ARG A 166 -5.84 -27.81 -25.62
N ASP A 167 -6.08 -28.53 -26.70
CA ASP A 167 -7.13 -28.20 -27.64
C ASP A 167 -8.54 -28.09 -27.03
N THR A 168 -8.79 -28.80 -25.94
CA THR A 168 -10.12 -28.83 -25.28
C THR A 168 -10.14 -28.26 -23.89
N ARG A 169 -8.96 -27.88 -23.34
CA ARG A 169 -8.81 -27.42 -21.94
C ARG A 169 -7.62 -26.52 -21.78
N ILE A 170 -7.85 -25.37 -21.18
CA ILE A 170 -6.80 -24.42 -20.81
C ILE A 170 -6.87 -24.16 -19.31
N GLU A 171 -5.73 -24.07 -18.65
CA GLU A 171 -5.59 -23.63 -17.26
C GLU A 171 -4.74 -22.35 -17.21
N VAL A 172 -5.28 -21.32 -16.55
CA VAL A 172 -4.64 -20.01 -16.43
C VAL A 172 -4.75 -19.48 -15.02
N LYS A 173 -3.83 -18.60 -14.63
CA LYS A 173 -3.95 -17.82 -13.41
C LYS A 173 -4.63 -16.49 -13.69
N VAL A 174 -5.55 -16.09 -12.82
CA VAL A 174 -6.18 -14.76 -12.89
C VAL A 174 -5.11 -13.69 -12.69
N PRO A 175 -4.93 -12.76 -13.63
CA PRO A 175 -3.92 -11.70 -13.49
C PRO A 175 -4.12 -10.84 -12.24
N SER A 176 -3.03 -10.35 -11.65
CA SER A 176 -3.06 -9.52 -10.42
C SER A 176 -3.82 -8.20 -10.61
N ASN A 177 -3.81 -7.66 -11.83
CA ASN A 177 -4.50 -6.43 -12.21
C ASN A 177 -5.80 -6.67 -13.01
N ALA A 178 -6.29 -7.92 -13.08
CA ALA A 178 -7.57 -8.24 -13.74
C ALA A 178 -8.73 -7.53 -13.04
N ILE A 179 -9.73 -7.17 -13.83
CA ILE A 179 -11.01 -6.64 -13.35
C ILE A 179 -12.14 -7.50 -13.92
N THR A 180 -13.27 -7.55 -13.22
CA THR A 180 -14.48 -8.22 -13.70
C THR A 180 -14.84 -7.78 -15.12
N GLY A 181 -15.12 -8.72 -16.00
CA GLY A 181 -15.45 -8.42 -17.38
C GLY A 181 -15.34 -9.64 -18.31
N PRO A 182 -15.21 -9.42 -19.62
CA PRO A 182 -15.13 -10.49 -20.59
C PRO A 182 -13.82 -11.29 -20.48
N LEU A 183 -13.95 -12.61 -20.41
CA LEU A 183 -12.88 -13.57 -20.62
C LEU A 183 -12.95 -14.04 -22.07
N VAL A 184 -11.83 -14.00 -22.78
CA VAL A 184 -11.70 -14.48 -24.15
C VAL A 184 -10.45 -15.33 -24.31
N VAL A 185 -10.54 -16.36 -25.16
CA VAL A 185 -9.38 -17.12 -25.63
C VAL A 185 -9.04 -16.64 -27.03
N ARG A 186 -7.78 -16.31 -27.25
CA ARG A 186 -7.23 -15.83 -28.51
C ARG A 186 -6.23 -16.85 -29.06
N VAL A 187 -6.59 -17.54 -30.12
CA VAL A 187 -5.74 -18.51 -30.80
C VAL A 187 -4.93 -17.81 -31.87
N ALA A 188 -3.61 -17.85 -31.72
CA ALA A 188 -2.70 -17.17 -32.61
C ALA A 188 -2.57 -17.89 -33.96
N SER A 189 -2.45 -17.14 -35.02
CA SER A 189 -2.12 -17.62 -36.37
C SER A 189 -1.24 -16.62 -37.09
N MET A 190 -0.50 -17.12 -38.08
CA MET A 190 0.33 -16.29 -38.94
C MET A 190 0.10 -16.64 -40.40
N ASP A 191 -0.01 -15.65 -41.25
CA ASP A 191 -0.02 -15.82 -42.68
C ASP A 191 1.42 -15.69 -43.22
N PRO A 192 1.81 -16.37 -44.29
CA PRO A 192 3.03 -16.06 -45.00
C PRO A 192 2.95 -14.67 -45.61
N LEU A 193 4.09 -14.03 -45.79
CA LEU A 193 4.20 -12.80 -46.57
C LEU A 193 3.87 -13.05 -48.06
N PRO A 194 3.58 -12.02 -48.86
CA PRO A 194 3.22 -12.18 -50.28
C PRO A 194 4.27 -12.92 -51.13
N ASP A 195 5.52 -12.90 -50.70
CA ASP A 195 6.62 -13.67 -51.33
C ASP A 195 6.71 -15.12 -50.81
N GLY A 196 5.82 -15.50 -49.89
CA GLY A 196 5.77 -16.82 -49.28
C GLY A 196 6.75 -17.04 -48.13
N SER A 197 7.55 -16.06 -47.78
CA SER A 197 8.42 -16.13 -46.58
C SER A 197 7.65 -15.96 -45.28
N CYS A 198 8.22 -16.33 -44.15
CA CYS A 198 7.65 -16.09 -42.83
C CYS A 198 8.03 -14.68 -42.37
N CYS A 199 7.22 -13.97 -41.64
CA CYS A 199 5.78 -14.16 -41.38
C CYS A 199 5.11 -12.79 -41.37
N ALA A 200 3.84 -12.73 -41.76
CA ALA A 200 3.02 -11.56 -41.55
C ALA A 200 2.75 -11.35 -40.03
N PRO A 201 2.32 -10.16 -39.59
CA PRO A 201 1.95 -9.93 -38.19
C PRO A 201 0.95 -10.95 -37.69
N VAL A 202 1.12 -11.35 -36.41
CA VAL A 202 0.23 -12.33 -35.75
C VAL A 202 -1.23 -11.87 -35.81
N GLN A 203 -2.08 -12.77 -36.19
CA GLN A 203 -3.53 -12.62 -36.20
C GLN A 203 -4.15 -13.56 -35.16
N TYR A 204 -5.34 -13.24 -34.69
CA TYR A 204 -6.00 -14.05 -33.67
C TYR A 204 -7.41 -14.44 -34.08
N SER A 205 -7.75 -15.72 -33.89
CA SER A 205 -9.15 -16.17 -33.81
C SER A 205 -9.59 -16.11 -32.35
N THR A 206 -10.62 -15.33 -32.07
CA THR A 206 -11.06 -15.02 -30.70
C THR A 206 -12.41 -15.70 -30.43
N THR A 207 -12.54 -16.30 -29.25
CA THR A 207 -13.82 -16.90 -28.81
C THR A 207 -14.85 -15.79 -28.53
N ALA A 208 -16.13 -16.16 -28.52
CA ALA A 208 -17.15 -15.31 -27.90
C ALA A 208 -16.79 -15.03 -26.44
N PRO A 209 -17.04 -13.80 -25.94
CA PRO A 209 -16.71 -13.43 -24.57
C PRO A 209 -17.58 -14.17 -23.56
N VAL A 210 -16.97 -14.64 -22.46
CA VAL A 210 -17.65 -15.18 -21.28
C VAL A 210 -17.43 -14.21 -20.12
N THR A 211 -18.49 -13.82 -19.43
CA THR A 211 -18.34 -12.95 -18.25
C THR A 211 -17.61 -13.72 -17.13
N PHE A 212 -16.52 -13.12 -16.62
CA PHE A 212 -15.77 -13.64 -15.49
C PHE A 212 -15.74 -12.59 -14.37
N THR A 213 -16.04 -13.02 -13.14
CA THR A 213 -16.03 -12.16 -11.97
C THR A 213 -14.69 -12.29 -11.26
N VAL A 214 -13.95 -11.17 -11.15
CA VAL A 214 -12.74 -11.13 -10.34
C VAL A 214 -13.12 -10.80 -8.89
N MET A 215 -12.98 -11.79 -8.01
CA MET A 215 -13.19 -11.62 -6.58
C MET A 215 -11.97 -10.99 -5.96
N ILE A 216 -12.13 -9.80 -5.43
CA ILE A 216 -11.08 -9.15 -4.65
C ILE A 216 -11.47 -9.33 -3.19
N PRO A 217 -10.64 -10.02 -2.40
CA PRO A 217 -10.91 -10.16 -0.99
C PRO A 217 -10.98 -8.77 -0.37
N ILE A 218 -12.00 -8.56 0.46
CA ILE A 218 -12.06 -7.38 1.30
C ILE A 218 -11.26 -7.71 2.54
N THR A 219 -10.34 -6.81 2.90
CA THR A 219 -9.55 -6.89 4.13
C THR A 219 -9.92 -5.76 5.06
N LEU A 220 -9.83 -6.00 6.36
CA LEU A 220 -10.07 -5.04 7.42
C LEU A 220 -8.81 -4.99 8.29
N GLU A 221 -8.21 -3.81 8.43
CA GLU A 221 -6.98 -3.62 9.19
C GLU A 221 -7.00 -2.28 9.96
N PRO A 222 -6.56 -2.29 11.22
CA PRO A 222 -6.29 -3.47 12.06
C PRO A 222 -7.56 -4.26 12.37
N THR A 223 -7.40 -5.53 12.79
CA THR A 223 -8.52 -6.37 13.24
C THR A 223 -8.84 -6.21 14.72
N GLU A 224 -8.01 -5.45 15.43
CA GLU A 224 -8.21 -5.12 16.83
C GLU A 224 -7.64 -3.75 17.17
N GLY A 225 -8.18 -3.15 18.22
CA GLY A 225 -7.69 -1.87 18.73
C GLY A 225 -8.64 -1.24 19.71
N PRO A 226 -8.21 -0.14 20.34
CA PRO A 226 -9.05 0.60 21.28
C PRO A 226 -10.16 1.39 20.56
N MET A 227 -11.09 1.87 21.33
CA MET A 227 -12.10 2.83 20.88
C MET A 227 -11.44 4.03 20.18
N GLY A 228 -12.01 4.52 19.07
CA GLY A 228 -11.44 5.62 18.29
C GLY A 228 -10.27 5.21 17.37
N SER A 229 -9.96 3.91 17.23
CA SER A 229 -8.94 3.46 16.29
C SER A 229 -9.35 3.73 14.85
N PRO A 230 -8.46 4.23 14.00
CA PRO A 230 -8.67 4.24 12.57
C PRO A 230 -8.63 2.80 12.05
N VAL A 231 -9.66 2.41 11.29
CA VAL A 231 -9.76 1.10 10.64
C VAL A 231 -9.90 1.31 9.15
N VAL A 232 -9.15 0.53 8.40
CA VAL A 232 -9.11 0.58 6.94
C VAL A 232 -9.74 -0.69 6.38
N ILE A 233 -10.74 -0.52 5.54
CA ILE A 233 -11.34 -1.60 4.76
C ILE A 233 -10.80 -1.44 3.33
N SER A 234 -10.01 -2.41 2.88
CA SER A 234 -9.43 -2.43 1.53
C SER A 234 -10.15 -3.44 0.65
N GLY A 235 -10.34 -3.09 -0.62
CA GLY A 235 -11.04 -3.93 -1.59
C GLY A 235 -11.14 -3.24 -2.94
N ARG A 236 -12.15 -3.58 -3.72
CA ARG A 236 -12.50 -2.85 -4.97
C ARG A 236 -14.03 -2.83 -5.16
N GLY A 237 -14.48 -1.86 -5.96
CA GLY A 237 -15.90 -1.76 -6.30
C GLY A 237 -16.75 -1.14 -5.21
N PHE A 238 -16.12 -0.40 -4.27
CA PHE A 238 -16.89 0.37 -3.28
C PHE A 238 -17.66 1.53 -3.92
N GLY A 239 -17.22 2.01 -5.12
CA GLY A 239 -17.89 3.08 -5.85
C GLY A 239 -17.91 4.40 -5.09
N GLN A 240 -18.72 5.33 -5.60
CA GLN A 240 -18.97 6.57 -4.89
C GLN A 240 -19.92 6.34 -3.72
N ARG A 241 -19.60 6.97 -2.58
CA ARG A 241 -20.43 6.93 -1.38
C ARG A 241 -21.74 7.68 -1.60
N LYS A 242 -22.84 7.12 -1.10
CA LYS A 242 -24.15 7.77 -0.99
C LYS A 242 -24.43 8.11 0.47
N PRO A 243 -24.25 9.38 0.89
CA PRO A 243 -24.51 9.80 2.27
C PRO A 243 -25.90 9.40 2.74
N GLY A 244 -26.01 8.93 3.99
CA GLY A 244 -27.27 8.47 4.57
C GLY A 244 -27.74 7.08 4.14
N GLN A 245 -27.16 6.49 3.07
CA GLN A 245 -27.47 5.14 2.59
C GLN A 245 -26.34 4.16 2.83
N ASP A 246 -25.08 4.63 2.68
CA ASP A 246 -23.88 3.81 2.80
C ASP A 246 -23.25 4.03 4.17
N ALA A 247 -22.93 2.94 4.87
CA ALA A 247 -22.36 2.96 6.21
C ALA A 247 -21.39 1.79 6.44
N VAL A 248 -20.50 1.95 7.40
CA VAL A 248 -19.75 0.85 8.01
C VAL A 248 -20.25 0.71 9.44
N LEU A 249 -20.55 -0.51 9.86
CA LEU A 249 -21.05 -0.80 11.19
C LEU A 249 -20.10 -1.79 11.88
N PHE A 250 -19.79 -1.55 13.16
CA PHE A 250 -19.11 -2.53 14.01
C PHE A 250 -20.13 -3.07 15.02
N ASN A 251 -20.40 -4.36 14.92
CA ASN A 251 -21.44 -5.03 15.70
C ASN A 251 -22.76 -4.22 15.78
N GLY A 252 -23.19 -3.69 14.61
CA GLY A 252 -24.40 -2.90 14.49
C GLY A 252 -24.28 -1.41 14.79
N VAL A 253 -23.16 -0.94 15.38
CA VAL A 253 -22.93 0.48 15.69
C VAL A 253 -22.30 1.20 14.49
N PRO A 254 -22.94 2.27 13.95
CA PRO A 254 -22.39 3.02 12.81
C PRO A 254 -21.06 3.71 13.16
N ALA A 255 -20.06 3.50 12.30
CA ALA A 255 -18.75 4.10 12.43
C ALA A 255 -18.65 5.43 11.66
N PRO A 256 -18.01 6.47 12.24
CA PRO A 256 -17.68 7.67 11.50
C PRO A 256 -16.77 7.37 10.32
N ILE A 257 -17.19 7.78 9.12
CA ILE A 257 -16.41 7.60 7.88
C ILE A 257 -15.46 8.78 7.76
N LEU A 258 -14.15 8.48 7.64
CA LEU A 258 -13.09 9.45 7.49
C LEU A 258 -12.77 9.68 6.03
N GLU A 259 -12.77 8.58 5.24
CA GLU A 259 -12.47 8.60 3.81
C GLU A 259 -13.21 7.47 3.10
N TRP A 260 -13.60 7.70 1.85
CA TRP A 260 -14.25 6.68 1.02
C TRP A 260 -13.80 6.82 -0.43
N THR A 261 -13.15 5.78 -0.93
CA THR A 261 -12.75 5.66 -2.33
C THR A 261 -13.31 4.38 -2.94
N ASN A 262 -13.06 4.13 -4.22
CA ASN A 262 -13.47 2.89 -4.87
C ASN A 262 -12.72 1.64 -4.36
N THR A 263 -11.56 1.83 -3.71
CA THR A 263 -10.67 0.74 -3.28
C THR A 263 -10.40 0.71 -1.78
N GLN A 264 -10.77 1.77 -1.06
CA GLN A 264 -10.47 1.90 0.36
C GLN A 264 -11.56 2.71 1.07
N ILE A 265 -11.95 2.24 2.24
CA ILE A 265 -12.82 2.97 3.17
C ILE A 265 -12.08 3.08 4.49
N ARG A 266 -11.87 4.30 4.99
CA ARG A 266 -11.31 4.57 6.31
C ARG A 266 -12.40 5.02 7.24
N VAL A 267 -12.49 4.38 8.39
CA VAL A 267 -13.48 4.67 9.43
C VAL A 267 -12.80 4.78 10.79
N MET A 268 -13.46 5.40 11.73
CA MET A 268 -13.07 5.39 13.13
C MET A 268 -13.91 4.33 13.86
N PHE A 269 -13.28 3.44 14.65
CA PHE A 269 -14.03 2.54 15.50
C PHE A 269 -14.90 3.38 16.46
N PRO A 270 -16.24 3.18 16.49
CA PRO A 270 -17.16 4.14 17.11
C PRO A 270 -17.08 4.17 18.62
N LEU A 271 -17.54 5.28 19.23
CA LEU A 271 -17.52 5.51 20.69
C LEU A 271 -18.19 4.38 21.49
N ASN A 272 -19.30 3.87 21.03
CA ASN A 272 -20.05 2.81 21.71
C ASN A 272 -19.91 1.45 21.00
N GLY A 273 -18.83 1.28 20.20
CA GLY A 273 -18.57 0.04 19.50
C GLY A 273 -18.18 -1.09 20.44
N THR A 274 -18.57 -2.29 20.09
CA THR A 274 -18.19 -3.53 20.78
C THR A 274 -17.54 -4.50 19.82
N SER A 275 -16.80 -5.50 20.34
CA SER A 275 -16.23 -6.56 19.50
C SER A 275 -17.32 -7.28 18.70
N GLY A 276 -17.01 -7.65 17.48
CA GLY A 276 -17.93 -8.39 16.61
C GLY A 276 -17.75 -8.07 15.13
N PRO A 277 -18.70 -8.45 14.28
CA PRO A 277 -18.59 -8.31 12.84
C PRO A 277 -18.57 -6.84 12.40
N ALA A 278 -17.62 -6.54 11.52
CA ALA A 278 -17.61 -5.31 10.76
C ALA A 278 -18.42 -5.52 9.47
N MET A 279 -19.40 -4.67 9.24
CA MET A 279 -20.33 -4.76 8.12
C MET A 279 -20.26 -3.53 7.24
N LEU A 280 -20.17 -3.74 5.93
CA LEU A 280 -20.33 -2.69 4.93
C LEU A 280 -21.78 -2.70 4.44
N LYS A 281 -22.49 -1.61 4.66
CA LYS A 281 -23.86 -1.37 4.17
C LYS A 281 -23.80 -0.50 2.90
N ARG A 282 -24.49 -0.92 1.84
CA ARG A 282 -24.66 -0.21 0.58
C ARG A 282 -26.16 -0.15 0.24
N GLY A 283 -26.81 0.97 0.54
CA GLY A 283 -28.27 1.05 0.41
C GLY A 283 -28.98 0.01 1.27
N ASN A 284 -29.67 -0.95 0.62
CA ASN A 284 -30.37 -2.05 1.30
C ASN A 284 -29.52 -3.32 1.47
N GLU A 285 -28.34 -3.38 0.84
CA GLU A 285 -27.46 -4.54 0.94
C GLU A 285 -26.45 -4.36 2.09
N SER A 286 -26.16 -5.44 2.78
CA SER A 286 -25.14 -5.47 3.83
C SER A 286 -24.31 -6.74 3.71
N ARG A 287 -22.98 -6.60 3.88
CA ARG A 287 -22.06 -7.75 3.90
C ARG A 287 -21.05 -7.63 5.02
N VAL A 288 -20.66 -8.74 5.62
CA VAL A 288 -19.56 -8.81 6.57
C VAL A 288 -18.24 -8.60 5.80
N VAL A 289 -17.39 -7.72 6.31
CA VAL A 289 -16.07 -7.40 5.72
C VAL A 289 -14.92 -7.85 6.61
N GLY A 290 -15.20 -8.32 7.81
CA GLY A 290 -14.25 -8.86 8.77
C GLY A 290 -14.82 -8.88 10.18
N GLU A 291 -13.98 -9.30 11.12
CA GLU A 291 -14.26 -9.24 12.57
C GLU A 291 -13.33 -8.20 13.19
N PHE A 292 -13.84 -7.42 14.14
CA PHE A 292 -13.03 -6.47 14.89
C PHE A 292 -13.13 -6.75 16.39
N ARG A 293 -11.97 -6.80 17.05
CA ARG A 293 -11.88 -7.01 18.50
C ARG A 293 -11.57 -5.67 19.19
N LEU A 294 -12.48 -5.21 20.05
CA LEU A 294 -12.22 -4.08 20.94
C LEU A 294 -11.16 -4.49 21.97
N ALA A 295 -10.01 -3.85 21.95
CA ALA A 295 -8.92 -4.00 22.90
C ALA A 295 -8.79 -2.66 23.66
N PRO A 296 -9.35 -2.53 24.88
CA PRO A 296 -9.26 -1.29 25.64
C PRO A 296 -7.80 -0.97 25.97
N HIS A 297 -7.46 0.32 25.95
CA HIS A 297 -6.14 0.76 26.35
C HIS A 297 -5.91 0.56 27.85
N ARG A 298 -4.67 0.22 28.21
CA ARG A 298 -4.26 -0.05 29.59
C ARG A 298 -2.97 0.67 29.90
N VAL A 299 -2.92 1.39 31.01
CA VAL A 299 -1.70 1.97 31.56
C VAL A 299 -0.99 0.94 32.45
N ILE A 300 0.31 0.76 32.25
CA ILE A 300 1.19 -0.08 33.10
C ILE A 300 1.80 0.80 34.18
N GLY A 301 2.21 2.03 33.85
CA GLY A 301 2.79 2.99 34.76
C GLY A 301 3.24 4.24 34.06
N PHE A 302 3.78 5.19 34.80
CA PHE A 302 4.38 6.41 34.28
C PHE A 302 5.55 6.87 35.13
N ASN A 303 6.47 7.61 34.52
CA ASN A 303 7.68 8.10 35.17
C ASN A 303 8.10 9.45 34.56
N PRO A 304 8.49 10.44 35.36
CA PRO A 304 8.43 10.46 36.85
C PRO A 304 7.00 10.61 37.37
N ASP A 305 6.74 10.11 38.56
CA ASP A 305 5.46 10.30 39.26
C ASP A 305 5.35 11.65 39.99
N THR A 306 6.49 12.30 40.18
CA THR A 306 6.64 13.62 40.75
C THR A 306 7.51 14.47 39.84
N ALA A 307 6.98 15.58 39.35
CA ALA A 307 7.72 16.47 38.44
C ALA A 307 7.18 17.88 38.46
N PRO A 308 8.04 18.88 38.17
CA PRO A 308 7.62 20.26 38.06
C PRO A 308 6.96 20.53 36.69
N VAL A 309 6.34 21.70 36.59
CA VAL A 309 5.83 22.24 35.33
C VAL A 309 6.89 22.16 34.22
N GLY A 310 6.46 21.81 33.02
CA GLY A 310 7.32 21.73 31.83
C GLY A 310 8.22 20.50 31.78
N ALA A 311 8.18 19.61 32.77
CA ALA A 311 8.88 18.34 32.70
C ALA A 311 8.20 17.39 31.70
N LEU A 312 8.95 16.46 31.14
CA LEU A 312 8.40 15.38 30.31
C LEU A 312 8.06 14.20 31.20
N VAL A 313 6.83 13.68 31.07
CA VAL A 313 6.36 12.45 31.72
C VAL A 313 6.12 11.40 30.65
N THR A 314 6.74 10.24 30.83
CA THR A 314 6.56 9.06 29.95
C THR A 314 5.56 8.11 30.57
N ILE A 315 4.49 7.79 29.84
CA ILE A 315 3.44 6.84 30.24
C ILE A 315 3.64 5.58 29.42
N SER A 316 3.77 4.44 30.10
CA SER A 316 3.90 3.12 29.47
C SER A 316 2.59 2.34 29.58
N GLY A 317 2.24 1.61 28.54
CA GLY A 317 1.01 0.84 28.51
C GLY A 317 0.84 -0.06 27.30
N GLU A 318 -0.39 -0.41 27.01
CA GLU A 318 -0.76 -1.26 25.88
C GLU A 318 -2.04 -0.72 25.24
N ASN A 319 -2.14 -0.92 23.92
CA ASN A 319 -3.33 -0.54 23.15
C ASN A 319 -3.67 0.96 23.25
N PHE A 320 -2.66 1.83 23.34
CA PHE A 320 -2.90 3.27 23.19
C PHE A 320 -3.33 3.61 21.76
N GLY A 321 -3.02 2.72 20.80
CA GLY A 321 -3.30 2.86 19.38
C GLY A 321 -2.49 3.97 18.71
N VAL A 322 -2.82 4.26 17.47
CA VAL A 322 -2.18 5.34 16.71
C VAL A 322 -2.76 6.69 17.14
N PHE A 323 -1.90 7.69 17.30
CA PHE A 323 -2.35 9.07 17.50
C PHE A 323 -3.12 9.56 16.28
N TYR A 324 -4.30 10.09 16.51
CA TYR A 324 -5.12 10.66 15.46
C TYR A 324 -5.24 12.18 15.66
N GLU A 325 -4.67 12.95 14.74
CA GLU A 325 -4.59 14.43 14.83
C GLU A 325 -5.96 15.13 14.86
N GLY A 326 -7.01 14.50 14.43
CA GLY A 326 -8.38 15.01 14.52
C GLY A 326 -9.17 14.48 15.70
N GLY A 327 -8.57 13.65 16.54
CA GLY A 327 -9.21 13.02 17.68
C GLY A 327 -8.91 13.73 18.99
N PRO A 328 -9.85 13.83 19.92
CA PRO A 328 -9.65 14.49 21.19
C PRO A 328 -8.87 13.60 22.17
N ASN A 329 -7.65 13.14 21.80
CA ASN A 329 -6.79 12.41 22.73
C ASN A 329 -6.19 13.40 23.73
N GLN A 330 -6.25 13.09 25.02
CA GLN A 330 -5.78 13.97 26.10
C GLN A 330 -5.07 13.18 27.18
N ILE A 331 -4.06 13.80 27.77
CA ILE A 331 -3.45 13.35 29.02
C ILE A 331 -3.71 14.44 30.05
N LEU A 332 -4.36 14.09 31.15
CA LEU A 332 -4.77 15.06 32.17
C LEU A 332 -3.91 14.92 33.42
N PHE A 333 -3.35 16.04 33.89
CA PHE A 333 -2.62 16.19 35.15
C PHE A 333 -3.51 16.89 36.18
N GLY A 334 -4.14 16.13 37.09
CA GLY A 334 -5.12 16.69 38.01
C GLY A 334 -6.28 17.43 37.30
N GLY A 335 -6.70 16.89 36.14
CA GLY A 335 -7.76 17.48 35.31
C GLY A 335 -7.30 18.46 34.24
N VAL A 336 -6.03 18.88 34.21
CA VAL A 336 -5.48 19.83 33.22
C VAL A 336 -4.79 19.09 32.07
N PRO A 337 -5.16 19.35 30.80
CA PRO A 337 -4.60 18.64 29.67
C PRO A 337 -3.14 19.10 29.39
N GLY A 338 -2.23 18.11 29.32
CA GLY A 338 -0.84 18.30 28.94
C GLY A 338 -0.63 18.23 27.42
N ARG A 339 0.43 18.87 26.95
CA ARG A 339 0.85 18.80 25.54
C ARG A 339 1.54 17.47 25.25
N ILE A 340 0.95 16.67 24.37
CA ILE A 340 1.51 15.40 23.94
C ILE A 340 2.71 15.68 23.02
N PHE A 341 3.86 15.09 23.35
CA PHE A 341 5.09 15.17 22.55
C PHE A 341 5.19 13.97 21.59
N GLN A 342 4.91 12.77 22.11
CA GLN A 342 4.93 11.53 21.35
C GLN A 342 3.76 10.65 21.77
N TRP A 343 3.19 9.91 20.82
CA TRP A 343 2.17 8.92 21.08
C TRP A 343 2.39 7.69 20.19
N THR A 344 2.62 6.57 20.81
CA THR A 344 2.70 5.26 20.18
C THR A 344 1.69 4.32 20.80
N ASP A 345 1.58 3.10 20.31
CA ASP A 345 0.70 2.07 20.89
C ASP A 345 1.07 1.71 22.35
N ARG A 346 2.32 1.91 22.76
CA ARG A 346 2.84 1.49 24.07
C ARG A 346 3.41 2.60 24.94
N VAL A 347 3.72 3.75 24.35
CA VAL A 347 4.40 4.85 25.05
C VAL A 347 3.77 6.17 24.65
N ILE A 348 3.49 7.00 25.64
CA ILE A 348 3.04 8.38 25.47
C ILE A 348 3.99 9.28 26.27
N ASP A 349 4.60 10.26 25.60
CA ASP A 349 5.38 11.32 26.23
C ASP A 349 4.57 12.60 26.21
N VAL A 350 4.46 13.23 27.39
CA VAL A 350 3.61 14.41 27.58
C VAL A 350 4.29 15.43 28.48
N TRP A 351 4.21 16.71 28.11
CA TRP A 351 4.70 17.81 28.93
C TRP A 351 3.71 18.17 30.02
N VAL A 352 4.21 18.31 31.27
CA VAL A 352 3.42 18.82 32.40
C VAL A 352 2.95 20.23 32.08
N PRO A 353 1.64 20.50 32.02
CA PRO A 353 1.12 21.83 31.67
C PRO A 353 1.38 22.87 32.74
N ILE A 354 1.25 24.16 32.39
CA ILE A 354 1.53 25.27 33.32
C ILE A 354 0.58 25.28 34.51
N SER A 355 -0.68 24.95 34.28
CA SER A 355 -1.74 24.94 35.32
C SER A 355 -1.94 23.56 35.95
N ALA A 356 -0.99 22.60 35.75
CA ALA A 356 -1.05 21.27 36.33
C ALA A 356 -1.33 21.29 37.84
N LYS A 357 -1.99 20.27 38.33
CA LYS A 357 -2.26 20.07 39.76
C LYS A 357 -1.87 18.65 40.16
N THR A 358 -1.45 18.49 41.41
CA THR A 358 -1.34 17.17 42.02
C THR A 358 -2.72 16.48 41.97
N GLY A 359 -2.74 15.26 41.49
CA GLY A 359 -3.99 14.49 41.34
C GLY A 359 -3.86 13.36 40.34
N ALA A 360 -4.98 12.81 39.93
CA ALA A 360 -5.00 11.71 38.99
C ALA A 360 -4.35 12.10 37.64
N LEU A 361 -3.42 11.26 37.16
CA LEU A 361 -2.96 11.25 35.78
C LEU A 361 -3.90 10.37 34.98
N VAL A 362 -4.58 10.96 33.99
CA VAL A 362 -5.61 10.26 33.21
C VAL A 362 -5.25 10.25 31.73
N VAL A 363 -5.21 9.07 31.13
CA VAL A 363 -5.10 8.88 29.68
C VAL A 363 -6.51 8.83 29.10
N ARG A 364 -6.83 9.77 28.22
CA ARG A 364 -8.10 9.83 27.49
C ARG A 364 -7.87 9.56 26.00
N ARG A 365 -8.49 8.52 25.50
CA ARG A 365 -8.55 8.27 24.08
C ARG A 365 -9.91 8.69 23.53
N GLY A 366 -9.87 9.60 22.57
CA GLY A 366 -11.08 10.13 21.96
C GLY A 366 -11.68 9.18 20.92
N ALA A 367 -12.99 9.19 20.86
CA ALA A 367 -13.80 8.54 19.84
C ALA A 367 -15.04 9.37 19.54
N GLY A 368 -15.76 9.04 18.48
CA GLY A 368 -16.98 9.73 18.12
C GLY A 368 -18.06 8.79 17.59
N THR A 369 -19.27 9.29 17.51
CA THR A 369 -20.38 8.64 16.83
C THR A 369 -20.57 9.21 15.43
N ALA A 370 -21.07 8.41 14.50
CA ALA A 370 -21.35 8.89 13.15
C ALA A 370 -22.56 9.86 13.15
N LYS A 371 -22.49 10.91 12.34
CA LYS A 371 -23.65 11.73 11.99
C LYS A 371 -24.63 10.93 11.11
N PRO A 372 -25.89 11.38 10.93
CA PRO A 372 -26.85 10.70 10.05
C PRO A 372 -26.35 10.52 8.61
N ASP A 373 -25.50 11.42 8.12
CA ASP A 373 -24.85 11.31 6.82
C ASP A 373 -23.62 10.38 6.83
N GLY A 374 -23.27 9.82 7.98
CA GLY A 374 -22.13 8.93 8.21
C GLY A 374 -20.79 9.62 8.35
N THR A 375 -20.70 10.96 8.34
CA THR A 375 -19.44 11.69 8.60
C THR A 375 -19.13 11.78 10.09
N CYS A 376 -17.93 12.17 10.46
CA CYS A 376 -17.53 12.44 11.85
C CYS A 376 -17.93 13.86 12.25
N CYS A 377 -18.29 14.13 13.44
CA CYS A 377 -18.86 13.26 14.48
C CYS A 377 -20.12 13.93 15.02
N ALA A 378 -21.18 13.16 15.33
CA ALA A 378 -22.38 13.69 15.97
C ALA A 378 -22.11 13.97 17.46
N GLU A 379 -21.50 13.01 18.13
CA GLU A 379 -21.04 13.14 19.51
C GLU A 379 -19.57 12.72 19.60
N ARG A 380 -18.82 13.37 20.49
CA ARG A 380 -17.45 12.99 20.84
C ARG A 380 -17.39 12.61 22.30
N GLY A 381 -16.67 11.57 22.59
CA GLY A 381 -16.46 11.07 23.95
C GLY A 381 -15.08 10.50 24.12
N PHE A 382 -14.80 10.02 25.32
CA PHE A 382 -13.51 9.49 25.68
C PHE A 382 -13.65 8.12 26.33
N ALA A 383 -12.77 7.19 25.97
CA ALA A 383 -12.41 6.11 26.86
C ALA A 383 -11.26 6.64 27.74
N ALA A 384 -11.42 6.57 29.07
CA ALA A 384 -10.48 7.11 30.03
C ALA A 384 -9.95 6.02 30.95
N VAL A 385 -8.64 6.05 31.22
CA VAL A 385 -7.96 5.16 32.18
C VAL A 385 -7.09 6.01 33.10
N GLU A 386 -7.23 5.84 34.40
CA GLU A 386 -6.36 6.45 35.40
C GLU A 386 -5.02 5.69 35.46
N ALA A 387 -3.93 6.42 35.33
CA ALA A 387 -2.58 5.89 35.41
C ALA A 387 -2.04 5.82 36.85
N GLY A 388 -2.59 6.61 37.74
CA GLY A 388 -2.15 6.77 39.12
C GLY A 388 -2.18 8.23 39.56
N VAL A 389 -1.57 8.53 40.69
CA VAL A 389 -1.49 9.90 41.22
C VAL A 389 -0.19 10.54 40.79
N PHE A 390 -0.29 11.63 40.05
CA PHE A 390 0.83 12.52 39.72
C PHE A 390 0.98 13.60 40.79
N THR A 391 2.22 13.85 41.25
CA THR A 391 2.53 14.89 42.21
C THR A 391 3.23 16.06 41.50
N LEU A 392 2.64 17.23 41.54
CA LEU A 392 3.28 18.44 41.03
C LEU A 392 4.37 18.92 42.00
N ALA A 393 5.63 18.84 41.56
CA ALA A 393 6.75 19.42 42.30
C ALA A 393 6.76 20.94 42.16
N VAL A 394 6.74 21.62 43.28
CA VAL A 394 6.96 23.08 43.34
C VAL A 394 8.40 23.32 43.72
N PRO A 395 9.22 23.97 42.85
CA PRO A 395 10.62 24.26 43.19
C PRO A 395 10.75 25.05 44.49
N THR A 396 11.60 24.58 45.39
CA THR A 396 11.95 25.27 46.63
C THR A 396 13.46 25.50 46.65
N VAL A 397 13.86 26.69 47.10
CA VAL A 397 15.28 27.04 47.20
C VAL A 397 15.68 27.12 48.67
N THR A 398 16.76 26.43 49.02
CA THR A 398 17.33 26.43 50.35
C THR A 398 18.42 27.50 50.48
N SER A 399 19.29 27.64 49.47
CA SER A 399 20.38 28.64 49.50
C SER A 399 20.90 29.02 48.12
N ILE A 400 21.53 30.18 48.05
CA ILE A 400 22.43 30.64 47.00
C ILE A 400 23.82 30.79 47.62
N SER A 401 24.82 30.14 47.02
CA SER A 401 26.21 30.20 47.52
C SER A 401 27.23 30.32 46.39
N PRO A 402 28.16 31.29 46.48
CA PRO A 402 28.14 32.42 47.43
C PRO A 402 27.02 33.40 47.11
N GLY A 403 26.52 34.13 48.12
CA GLY A 403 25.51 35.19 47.96
C GLY A 403 26.06 36.47 47.32
N THR A 404 27.38 36.56 47.20
CA THR A 404 28.13 37.65 46.55
C THR A 404 29.27 37.05 45.76
N ALA A 405 29.43 37.41 44.49
CA ALA A 405 30.51 36.92 43.63
C ALA A 405 30.79 37.89 42.47
N GLU A 406 31.98 37.78 41.87
CA GLU A 406 32.31 38.53 40.66
C GLU A 406 31.47 38.07 39.46
N ILE A 407 31.24 38.99 38.52
CA ILE A 407 30.67 38.70 37.20
C ILE A 407 31.47 37.60 36.52
N GLY A 408 30.79 36.62 35.89
CA GLY A 408 31.38 35.43 35.26
C GLY A 408 31.69 34.30 36.23
N SER A 409 31.66 34.55 37.56
CA SER A 409 31.86 33.50 38.57
C SER A 409 30.72 32.48 38.54
N LEU A 410 31.05 31.24 38.96
CA LEU A 410 30.08 30.18 39.14
C LEU A 410 29.46 30.28 40.54
N ILE A 411 28.15 30.25 40.63
CA ILE A 411 27.40 30.16 41.88
C ILE A 411 26.54 28.91 41.87
N SER A 412 26.24 28.39 43.07
CA SER A 412 25.36 27.22 43.25
C SER A 412 24.05 27.67 43.91
N ILE A 413 22.94 27.19 43.41
CA ILE A 413 21.60 27.33 43.99
C ILE A 413 21.17 25.95 44.42
N THR A 414 20.96 25.73 45.70
CA THR A 414 20.51 24.44 46.26
C THR A 414 19.05 24.48 46.66
N GLY A 415 18.37 23.36 46.55
CA GLY A 415 16.95 23.26 46.84
C GLY A 415 16.38 21.87 46.51
N SER A 416 15.15 21.83 46.07
CA SER A 416 14.47 20.62 45.60
C SER A 416 13.38 20.96 44.61
N GLY A 417 13.00 19.97 43.80
CA GLY A 417 11.93 20.09 42.81
C GLY A 417 12.32 20.95 41.60
N PHE A 418 13.61 21.14 41.34
CA PHE A 418 14.09 21.85 40.16
C PHE A 418 13.83 21.06 38.88
N GLY A 419 13.74 19.72 38.96
CA GLY A 419 13.57 18.83 37.84
C GLY A 419 14.78 18.82 36.88
N GLU A 420 14.60 18.34 35.69
CA GLU A 420 15.64 18.35 34.67
C GLU A 420 15.75 19.71 33.94
N PHE A 421 16.97 20.03 33.49
CA PHE A 421 17.21 21.17 32.63
C PHE A 421 16.76 20.89 31.20
N ILE A 422 15.80 21.64 30.72
CA ILE A 422 15.26 21.48 29.37
C ILE A 422 15.86 22.60 28.51
N LYS A 423 16.84 22.23 27.68
CA LYS A 423 17.33 23.09 26.62
C LYS A 423 16.21 23.36 25.63
N SER A 424 16.20 24.53 25.01
CA SER A 424 15.37 24.80 23.85
C SER A 424 15.80 23.84 22.75
N ASP A 425 14.90 22.91 22.37
CA ASP A 425 15.19 21.96 21.30
C ASP A 425 15.16 22.70 19.97
N GLU A 426 16.23 22.61 19.18
CA GLU A 426 16.28 23.16 17.82
C GLU A 426 15.19 22.54 16.92
N ARG A 427 14.72 21.32 17.26
CA ARG A 427 13.61 20.65 16.55
C ARG A 427 12.24 21.28 16.77
N THR A 428 12.06 22.05 17.85
CA THR A 428 10.82 22.81 18.08
C THR A 428 10.74 24.08 17.24
N GLN A 429 11.84 24.57 16.68
CA GLN A 429 11.83 25.71 15.75
C GLN A 429 11.17 25.37 14.42
N ASP A 430 11.38 24.18 13.88
CA ASP A 430 10.80 23.78 12.58
C ASP A 430 9.27 23.60 12.63
N ASN A 431 8.72 23.20 13.77
CA ASN A 431 7.26 23.05 13.94
C ASN A 431 6.57 24.36 14.37
N LEU A 432 7.27 25.25 15.08
CA LEU A 432 6.73 26.56 15.47
C LEU A 432 6.75 27.58 14.31
N SER A 433 7.67 27.44 13.36
CA SER A 433 7.70 28.27 12.15
C SER A 433 6.54 27.98 11.17
N ARG A 434 5.91 26.82 11.26
CA ARG A 434 4.72 26.48 10.46
C ARG A 434 3.42 27.09 10.98
N GLU A 435 3.35 27.46 12.27
CA GLU A 435 2.12 27.97 12.89
C GLU A 435 2.14 29.49 13.17
N GLY A 436 3.12 30.23 12.67
CA GLY A 436 3.10 31.68 12.70
C GLY A 436 3.26 32.33 14.09
N HIS A 437 3.58 31.55 15.14
CA HIS A 437 3.76 32.06 16.49
C HIS A 437 5.25 32.21 16.84
N GLN A 438 5.88 33.22 16.25
CA GLN A 438 7.22 33.66 16.67
C GLN A 438 7.12 34.57 17.91
N HIS A 439 7.20 33.98 19.09
CA HIS A 439 7.62 34.75 20.28
C HIS A 439 9.10 34.48 20.54
N GLN A 440 9.94 35.21 19.80
CA GLN A 440 11.37 35.28 20.07
C GLN A 440 11.61 36.19 21.28
N PHE A 441 11.93 35.58 22.43
CA PHE A 441 12.70 36.30 23.44
C PHE A 441 14.19 36.09 23.15
N THR A 442 14.68 36.74 22.11
CA THR A 442 16.11 36.88 21.88
C THR A 442 16.60 38.15 22.60
N GLN A 443 17.12 38.01 23.82
CA GLN A 443 18.03 38.97 24.35
C GLN A 443 19.41 38.32 24.41
N PHE A 444 20.34 38.90 23.69
CA PHE A 444 21.74 38.47 23.58
C PHE A 444 21.97 37.10 22.91
N GLY A 445 21.20 36.71 21.90
CA GLY A 445 21.48 35.49 21.13
C GLY A 445 21.36 34.20 21.94
N VAL A 446 20.80 34.24 23.14
CA VAL A 446 20.52 33.05 23.97
C VAL A 446 19.04 32.70 23.80
N ASN A 447 18.76 31.63 23.10
CA ASN A 447 17.45 31.01 23.17
C ASN A 447 17.14 30.72 24.64
N ILE A 448 16.13 31.38 25.22
CA ILE A 448 15.74 31.12 26.60
C ILE A 448 15.17 29.69 26.63
N ALA A 449 15.94 28.79 27.20
CA ALA A 449 15.50 27.41 27.43
C ALA A 449 14.18 27.43 28.21
N ARG A 450 13.43 26.31 28.16
CA ARG A 450 12.22 26.14 29.00
C ARG A 450 12.51 26.30 30.49
N THR A 451 13.78 26.20 30.86
CA THR A 451 14.29 26.45 32.21
C THR A 451 15.40 27.49 32.16
N ALA A 452 15.39 28.40 33.07
CA ALA A 452 16.43 29.42 33.16
C ALA A 452 16.64 29.90 34.60
N VAL A 453 17.84 30.44 34.88
CA VAL A 453 18.13 31.24 36.06
C VAL A 453 18.25 32.67 35.61
N LEU A 454 17.42 33.57 36.14
CA LEU A 454 17.34 34.96 35.76
C LEU A 454 17.90 35.83 36.87
N PHE A 455 18.88 36.67 36.53
CA PHE A 455 19.47 37.68 37.39
C PHE A 455 18.85 39.04 37.08
N PRO A 456 18.63 39.90 38.06
CA PRO A 456 18.27 41.28 37.80
C PRO A 456 19.31 41.94 36.88
N ALA A 457 18.88 42.77 35.97
CA ALA A 457 19.74 43.37 34.96
C ALA A 457 19.69 44.91 35.00
N ASN A 458 20.81 45.54 34.68
CA ASN A 458 20.87 46.98 34.54
C ASN A 458 20.11 47.42 33.29
N LYS A 459 19.05 48.21 33.48
CA LYS A 459 18.18 48.72 32.41
C LYS A 459 18.86 49.70 31.46
N GLU A 460 20.03 50.26 31.86
CA GLU A 460 20.84 51.09 30.98
C GLU A 460 21.51 50.30 29.86
N PHE A 461 21.81 49.01 30.13
CA PHE A 461 22.47 48.13 29.15
C PHE A 461 21.51 47.17 28.44
N VAL A 462 20.39 46.81 29.09
CA VAL A 462 19.41 45.89 28.52
C VAL A 462 18.00 46.39 28.80
N LYS A 463 17.10 46.27 27.79
CA LYS A 463 15.70 46.72 27.96
C LYS A 463 14.91 45.82 28.93
N ALA A 464 15.41 44.63 29.26
CA ALA A 464 14.76 43.70 30.17
C ALA A 464 15.10 43.93 31.62
N SER A 465 14.20 43.59 32.52
CA SER A 465 14.44 43.67 33.97
C SER A 465 15.36 42.55 34.50
N HIS A 466 15.54 41.50 33.74
CA HIS A 466 16.34 40.31 34.07
C HIS A 466 17.12 39.80 32.87
N VAL A 467 18.23 39.14 33.14
CA VAL A 467 19.10 38.49 32.16
C VAL A 467 19.35 37.04 32.60
N ALA A 468 19.42 36.11 31.65
CA ALA A 468 19.68 34.71 31.95
C ALA A 468 21.16 34.46 32.24
N GLY A 469 21.44 33.72 33.31
CA GLY A 469 22.77 33.19 33.60
C GLY A 469 23.06 31.94 32.73
N TYR A 470 24.36 31.71 32.51
CA TYR A 470 24.78 30.48 31.81
C TYR A 470 24.77 29.28 32.76
N VAL A 471 23.86 28.32 32.53
CA VAL A 471 23.74 27.14 33.36
C VAL A 471 24.81 26.13 32.96
N GLU A 472 25.70 25.77 33.90
CA GLU A 472 26.72 24.73 33.72
C GLU A 472 26.19 23.32 34.05
N SER A 473 25.46 23.21 35.15
CA SER A 473 24.79 21.97 35.55
C SER A 473 23.45 22.27 36.21
N TRP A 474 22.53 21.34 36.06
CA TRP A 474 21.20 21.41 36.63
C TRP A 474 20.74 20.03 37.02
N THR A 475 20.43 19.84 38.27
CA THR A 475 19.83 18.65 38.85
C THR A 475 18.55 19.00 39.57
N ASP A 476 17.80 18.06 40.08
CA ASP A 476 16.59 18.31 40.88
C ASP A 476 16.91 19.10 42.19
N THR A 477 18.15 19.01 42.66
CA THR A 477 18.53 19.60 43.97
C THR A 477 19.61 20.67 43.90
N GLU A 478 20.33 20.81 42.79
CA GLU A 478 21.41 21.81 42.64
C GLU A 478 21.44 22.37 41.21
N ILE A 479 21.58 23.69 41.11
CA ILE A 479 21.81 24.41 39.85
C ILE A 479 23.12 25.16 39.97
N LYS A 480 24.08 24.93 39.07
CA LYS A 480 25.29 25.70 38.91
C LYS A 480 25.17 26.63 37.72
N VAL A 481 25.31 27.93 37.98
CA VAL A 481 25.08 28.96 36.98
C VAL A 481 26.14 30.05 37.07
N ARG A 482 26.64 30.56 35.93
CA ARG A 482 27.55 31.70 35.89
C ARG A 482 26.77 33.00 35.91
N VAL A 483 27.27 33.91 36.73
CA VAL A 483 26.74 35.26 36.87
C VAL A 483 26.90 36.02 35.55
N PRO A 484 25.81 36.51 34.95
CA PRO A 484 25.88 37.20 33.66
C PRO A 484 26.50 38.60 33.82
N GLN A 485 27.12 39.10 32.77
CA GLN A 485 27.94 40.36 32.81
C GLN A 485 27.16 41.62 33.16
N VAL A 486 25.88 41.68 32.88
CA VAL A 486 25.03 42.86 33.15
C VAL A 486 24.12 42.67 34.37
N ALA A 487 24.43 41.69 35.22
CA ALA A 487 23.70 41.45 36.45
C ALA A 487 23.90 42.61 37.45
N VAL A 488 22.83 42.97 38.16
CA VAL A 488 22.86 43.95 39.27
C VAL A 488 22.33 43.29 40.54
N PRO A 489 22.58 43.87 41.72
CA PRO A 489 22.06 43.34 42.98
C PRO A 489 20.55 43.18 42.96
N GLY A 490 20.07 42.06 43.47
CA GLY A 490 18.64 41.81 43.62
C GLY A 490 18.25 40.34 43.65
N THR A 491 16.97 40.08 43.49
CA THR A 491 16.43 38.72 43.59
C THR A 491 16.68 37.90 42.32
N VAL A 492 17.37 36.79 42.45
CA VAL A 492 17.54 35.79 41.40
C VAL A 492 16.29 34.92 41.31
N LEU A 493 15.85 34.62 40.10
CA LEU A 493 14.66 33.82 39.82
C LEU A 493 15.05 32.54 39.09
N ILE A 494 14.49 31.42 39.51
CA ILE A 494 14.46 30.20 38.73
C ILE A 494 13.16 30.19 37.95
N THR A 495 13.19 30.03 36.64
CA THR A 495 12.00 29.99 35.80
C THR A 495 11.84 28.67 35.11
N ARG A 496 10.61 28.21 35.03
CA ARG A 496 10.19 27.04 34.23
C ARG A 496 8.99 27.43 33.37
N GLY A 497 9.10 27.19 32.07
CA GLY A 497 8.04 27.52 31.12
C GLY A 497 7.33 26.27 30.61
N SER A 498 6.03 26.37 30.42
CA SER A 498 5.19 25.36 29.82
C SER A 498 3.98 26.00 29.13
N TRP A 499 3.12 25.18 28.58
CA TRP A 499 1.89 25.58 27.90
C TRP A 499 0.69 24.84 28.50
N ASP A 500 -0.46 25.48 28.47
CA ASP A 500 -1.75 24.78 28.58
C ASP A 500 -2.30 24.55 27.17
N MET A 501 -3.01 23.46 27.02
CA MET A 501 -3.75 23.19 25.78
C MET A 501 -4.98 24.10 25.71
N LEU A 502 -5.40 24.44 24.49
CA LEU A 502 -6.66 25.12 24.25
C LEU A 502 -7.86 24.21 24.61
N PRO A 503 -9.03 24.76 24.92
CA PRO A 503 -10.21 23.97 25.31
C PRO A 503 -10.69 22.99 24.25
N ASP A 504 -10.41 23.26 22.97
CA ASP A 504 -10.72 22.39 21.83
C ASP A 504 -9.71 21.25 21.62
N GLY A 505 -8.65 21.20 22.44
CA GLY A 505 -7.57 20.21 22.35
C GLY A 505 -6.48 20.57 21.36
N ALA A 506 -6.55 21.72 20.70
CA ALA A 506 -5.46 22.22 19.87
C ALA A 506 -4.29 22.73 20.73
N CYS A 507 -3.10 22.73 20.23
CA CYS A 507 -1.96 23.39 20.83
C CYS A 507 -1.95 24.86 20.40
N CYS A 508 -1.56 25.75 21.21
CA CYS A 508 -1.41 25.84 22.67
C CYS A 508 -1.76 27.27 23.05
N LYS A 509 -2.12 27.52 24.29
CA LYS A 509 -2.08 28.90 24.81
C LYS A 509 -0.64 29.42 24.75
N ASP A 510 -0.49 30.72 24.87
CA ASP A 510 0.84 31.34 24.99
C ASP A 510 1.64 30.67 26.10
N LYS A 511 2.97 30.58 25.88
CA LYS A 511 3.89 30.02 26.86
C LYS A 511 3.91 30.87 28.09
N GLU A 512 3.62 30.30 29.23
CA GLU A 512 3.70 30.94 30.53
C GLU A 512 4.89 30.42 31.34
N TRP A 513 5.31 31.19 32.34
CA TRP A 513 6.45 30.89 33.17
C TRP A 513 6.09 30.91 34.64
N ILE A 514 6.42 29.81 35.34
CA ILE A 514 6.46 29.80 36.79
C ILE A 514 7.82 30.33 37.23
N GLN A 515 7.82 31.22 38.22
CA GLN A 515 9.00 31.84 38.78
C GLN A 515 9.13 31.48 40.26
N THR A 516 10.28 30.94 40.64
CA THR A 516 10.65 30.68 42.04
C THR A 516 11.78 31.62 42.44
N LYS A 517 11.59 32.35 43.53
CA LYS A 517 12.62 33.23 44.07
C LYS A 517 13.74 32.37 44.64
N ALA A 518 14.96 32.53 44.11
CA ALA A 518 16.13 31.81 44.59
C ALA A 518 16.82 32.48 45.77
N GLY A 519 16.64 33.80 45.91
CA GLY A 519 17.27 34.59 46.96
C GLY A 519 17.85 35.89 46.43
N ILE A 520 18.40 36.69 47.33
CA ILE A 520 19.09 37.93 46.97
C ILE A 520 20.56 37.60 46.64
N PHE A 521 21.05 38.13 45.53
CA PHE A 521 22.43 37.97 45.07
C PHE A 521 23.02 39.35 44.76
N THR A 522 24.31 39.53 45.10
CA THR A 522 25.03 40.80 44.87
C THR A 522 26.24 40.52 43.96
N PRO A 523 26.19 40.85 42.65
CA PRO A 523 27.36 40.77 41.79
C PRO A 523 28.39 41.86 42.17
N THR A 524 29.69 41.51 42.06
CA THR A 524 30.82 42.44 42.22
C THR A 524 31.61 42.55 40.92
N GLY A 525 32.48 43.54 40.80
CA GLY A 525 33.27 43.75 39.59
C GLY A 525 32.52 44.45 38.45
N LEU A 526 31.45 45.18 38.79
CA LEU A 526 30.65 45.95 37.82
C LEU A 526 31.47 47.08 37.16
N ASP A 527 32.52 47.58 37.82
CA ASP A 527 33.49 48.53 37.33
C ASP A 527 34.44 48.00 36.25
N LYS A 528 34.52 46.67 36.13
CA LYS A 528 35.30 45.96 35.10
C LYS A 528 34.57 45.79 33.80
N ILE A 529 33.32 46.19 33.65
CA ILE A 529 32.60 46.22 32.40
C ILE A 529 33.25 47.26 31.51
N THR A 530 34.28 46.88 30.78
CA THR A 530 35.05 47.76 29.92
C THR A 530 34.20 48.22 28.73
N SER A 531 34.51 49.48 28.28
CA SER A 531 33.88 50.07 27.07
C SER A 531 33.98 49.20 25.82
N ASP A 532 34.91 48.23 25.79
CA ASP A 532 35.09 47.31 24.70
C ASP A 532 34.01 46.21 24.61
N TYR A 533 33.42 45.83 25.76
CA TYR A 533 32.28 44.93 25.75
C TYR A 533 31.01 45.60 25.19
N LEU A 534 30.81 46.89 25.52
CA LEU A 534 29.69 47.70 25.02
C LEU A 534 29.81 47.98 23.51
N LYS A 535 31.03 47.97 22.95
CA LYS A 535 31.28 48.15 21.51
C LYS A 535 31.00 46.88 20.69
N ASN A 536 31.06 45.70 21.31
CA ASN A 536 30.85 44.39 20.67
C ASN A 536 29.44 43.83 20.84
N ILE A 537 28.52 44.54 21.47
CA ILE A 537 27.10 44.20 21.44
C ILE A 537 26.61 44.54 20.03
N PRO A 538 26.14 43.53 19.24
CA PRO A 538 25.53 43.82 17.95
C PRO A 538 24.43 44.88 18.17
N ASN A 539 24.52 46.01 17.45
CA ASN A 539 23.48 47.03 17.43
C ASN A 539 22.13 46.34 17.26
N LEU A 540 21.36 46.28 18.33
CA LEU A 540 19.94 45.93 18.24
C LEU A 540 19.31 47.10 17.47
N GLY A 541 19.20 46.90 16.16
CA GLY A 541 18.61 47.82 15.23
C GLY A 541 17.29 48.32 15.75
N SER A 542 17.20 49.64 15.77
CA SER A 542 15.95 50.38 15.79
C SER A 542 15.08 49.90 14.64
N GLU A 543 14.20 48.95 14.89
CA GLU A 543 12.99 48.81 14.10
C GLU A 543 11.78 48.96 15.01
N GLN A 544 11.02 49.99 14.62
CA GLN A 544 9.77 50.48 15.23
C GLN A 544 8.66 49.42 15.13
#